data_f907ad1203ca4b8706d8e2d2b4f71597
#
_entry.id   f907ad1203ca4b8706d8e2d2b4f71597
#
_cell.length_a   1.000
_cell.length_b   1.000
_cell.length_c   1.000
_cell.angle_alpha   90.00
_cell.angle_beta   90.00
_cell.angle_gamma   90.00
#
_symmetry.space_group_name_H-M   'P 1'
#
loop_
_entity.id
_entity.type
_entity.pdbx_description
1 polymer ?
#
loop_
_entity_poly.entity_id
_entity_poly.type
_entity_poly.pdbx_seq_one_letter_code
_entity_poly.pdbx_strand_id
1 'polypeptide(L)'
;PEPARPVLFIAGGSGITPVLSQLESMAAQDYRAPVTLLYFVRTREDVIAREKLRALEARYSALTLNIIATNESEEPRYLRDRDLEAVPGIKARQVYLCGPKGLMDLARDLLYRRGIADSDIHSTFFSVPTADLDRATLGGEVQFETSQLEVGSEGDATLLEIAEAAGLTPRHGCRMGICHQCSCRKTT
;
A
#
# COMPACT_ATOMS: atom_id res chain seq x y z
N PRO A 1 17.72 -28.46 2.91
CA PRO A 1 16.86 -27.30 2.62
C PRO A 1 16.67 -26.53 3.92
N GLU A 2 16.87 -25.22 3.87
CA GLU A 2 16.57 -24.36 5.02
C GLU A 2 15.08 -24.46 5.34
N PRO A 3 14.70 -24.46 6.64
CA PRO A 3 13.29 -24.49 7.02
C PRO A 3 12.61 -23.23 6.51
N ALA A 4 11.40 -23.39 5.96
CA ALA A 4 10.60 -22.27 5.49
C ALA A 4 10.35 -21.29 6.65
N ARG A 5 10.67 -19.99 6.46
CA ARG A 5 10.55 -18.95 7.49
C ARG A 5 9.11 -18.43 7.55
N PRO A 6 8.54 -18.18 8.73
CA PRO A 6 7.23 -17.51 8.80
C PRO A 6 7.24 -16.14 8.11
N VAL A 7 6.08 -15.75 7.55
CA VAL A 7 5.96 -14.52 6.77
C VAL A 7 4.87 -13.61 7.36
N LEU A 8 5.11 -12.31 7.33
CA LEU A 8 4.13 -11.26 7.60
C LEU A 8 4.00 -10.35 6.39
N PHE A 9 2.81 -10.25 5.85
CA PHE A 9 2.45 -9.22 4.86
C PHE A 9 1.71 -8.08 5.54
N ILE A 10 2.10 -6.84 5.24
CA ILE A 10 1.35 -5.64 5.61
C ILE A 10 1.02 -4.92 4.31
N ALA A 11 -0.25 -4.92 3.95
CA ALA A 11 -0.74 -4.37 2.70
C ALA A 11 -1.73 -3.23 2.92
N GLY A 12 -1.72 -2.22 2.05
CA GLY A 12 -2.70 -1.13 2.06
C GLY A 12 -3.32 -0.89 0.68
N GLY A 13 -4.65 -0.91 0.59
CA GLY A 13 -5.37 -0.64 -0.65
C GLY A 13 -4.88 -1.53 -1.82
N SER A 14 -4.44 -0.92 -2.92
CA SER A 14 -3.91 -1.63 -4.09
C SER A 14 -2.61 -2.40 -3.82
N GLY A 15 -1.91 -2.12 -2.70
CA GLY A 15 -0.73 -2.88 -2.27
C GLY A 15 -1.00 -4.36 -2.01
N ILE A 16 -2.26 -4.78 -1.99
CA ILE A 16 -2.64 -6.19 -1.92
C ILE A 16 -2.26 -6.98 -3.18
N THR A 17 -2.12 -6.33 -4.34
CA THR A 17 -1.95 -7.06 -5.61
C THR A 17 -0.70 -7.94 -5.69
N PRO A 18 0.53 -7.45 -5.35
CA PRO A 18 1.70 -8.32 -5.31
C PRO A 18 1.62 -9.35 -4.17
N VAL A 19 1.00 -8.99 -3.05
CA VAL A 19 0.80 -9.91 -1.92
C VAL A 19 -0.09 -11.07 -2.33
N LEU A 20 -1.17 -10.78 -3.05
CA LEU A 20 -2.10 -11.81 -3.54
C LEU A 20 -1.40 -12.83 -4.44
N SER A 21 -0.55 -12.36 -5.36
CA SER A 21 0.26 -13.23 -6.22
C SER A 21 1.20 -14.13 -5.43
N GLN A 22 1.84 -13.58 -4.38
CA GLN A 22 2.73 -14.36 -3.50
C GLN A 22 1.94 -15.39 -2.69
N LEU A 23 0.79 -15.02 -2.12
CA LEU A 23 -0.06 -15.94 -1.36
C LEU A 23 -0.57 -17.10 -2.24
N GLU A 24 -0.94 -16.83 -3.49
CA GLU A 24 -1.33 -17.89 -4.44
C GLU A 24 -0.17 -18.84 -4.74
N SER A 25 1.02 -18.28 -4.98
CA SER A 25 2.23 -19.08 -5.21
C SER A 25 2.58 -19.95 -4.00
N MET A 26 2.53 -19.37 -2.78
CA MET A 26 2.78 -20.09 -1.53
C MET A 26 1.76 -21.24 -1.34
N ALA A 27 0.49 -20.97 -1.56
CA ALA A 27 -0.56 -21.98 -1.45
C ALA A 27 -0.39 -23.10 -2.49
N ALA A 28 0.01 -22.77 -3.72
CA ALA A 28 0.29 -23.74 -4.78
C ALA A 28 1.52 -24.60 -4.50
N GLN A 29 2.50 -24.07 -3.78
CA GLN A 29 3.74 -24.76 -3.40
C GLN A 29 3.64 -25.49 -2.05
N ASP A 30 2.46 -25.55 -1.44
CA ASP A 30 2.25 -26.14 -0.11
C ASP A 30 3.20 -25.56 0.97
N TYR A 31 3.37 -24.24 0.95
CA TYR A 31 4.21 -23.54 1.93
C TYR A 31 3.59 -23.63 3.32
N ARG A 32 4.25 -24.32 4.26
CA ARG A 32 3.65 -24.70 5.55
C ARG A 32 4.03 -23.80 6.72
N ALA A 33 5.02 -22.92 6.57
CA ALA A 33 5.33 -21.98 7.63
C ALA A 33 4.19 -20.96 7.80
N PRO A 34 3.95 -20.46 9.03
CA PRO A 34 2.87 -19.52 9.29
C PRO A 34 2.97 -18.25 8.43
N VAL A 35 1.88 -17.89 7.79
CA VAL A 35 1.73 -16.67 6.98
C VAL A 35 0.64 -15.81 7.60
N THR A 36 0.92 -14.54 7.84
CA THR A 36 -0.07 -13.59 8.34
C THR A 36 -0.18 -12.44 7.34
N LEU A 37 -1.39 -12.03 7.01
CA LEU A 37 -1.68 -10.83 6.23
C LEU A 37 -2.46 -9.83 7.09
N LEU A 38 -1.89 -8.63 7.29
CA LEU A 38 -2.59 -7.46 7.79
C LEU A 38 -2.93 -6.58 6.59
N TYR A 39 -4.20 -6.52 6.21
CA TYR A 39 -4.67 -5.79 5.04
C TYR A 39 -5.51 -4.59 5.45
N PHE A 40 -4.98 -3.38 5.19
CA PHE A 40 -5.60 -2.10 5.51
C PHE A 40 -6.37 -1.58 4.30
N VAL A 41 -7.64 -1.27 4.51
CA VAL A 41 -8.56 -0.66 3.53
C VAL A 41 -9.29 0.50 4.19
N ARG A 42 -9.84 1.43 3.42
CA ARG A 42 -10.66 2.53 4.00
C ARG A 42 -11.93 1.98 4.61
N THR A 43 -12.69 1.26 3.83
CA THR A 43 -13.94 0.59 4.25
C THR A 43 -13.89 -0.88 3.84
N ARG A 44 -14.80 -1.68 4.38
CA ARG A 44 -14.89 -3.10 4.01
C ARG A 44 -15.27 -3.29 2.54
N GLU A 45 -15.99 -2.34 1.94
CA GLU A 45 -16.32 -2.35 0.51
C GLU A 45 -15.09 -2.18 -0.39
N ASP A 46 -14.06 -1.50 0.09
CA ASP A 46 -12.81 -1.26 -0.64
C ASP A 46 -11.86 -2.49 -0.70
N VAL A 47 -12.26 -3.62 -0.14
CA VAL A 47 -11.44 -4.85 -0.18
C VAL A 47 -11.33 -5.37 -1.61
N ILE A 48 -10.12 -5.24 -2.17
CA ILE A 48 -9.79 -5.74 -3.51
C ILE A 48 -9.71 -7.27 -3.47
N ALA A 49 -10.29 -7.95 -4.46
CA ALA A 49 -10.27 -9.40 -4.62
C ALA A 49 -10.79 -10.17 -3.38
N ARG A 50 -11.84 -9.66 -2.74
CA ARG A 50 -12.44 -10.21 -1.51
C ARG A 50 -12.71 -11.71 -1.57
N GLU A 51 -13.36 -12.17 -2.64
CA GLU A 51 -13.71 -13.58 -2.79
C GLU A 51 -12.47 -14.47 -2.92
N LYS A 52 -11.45 -13.96 -3.62
CA LYS A 52 -10.18 -14.64 -3.81
C LYS A 52 -9.42 -14.78 -2.48
N LEU A 53 -9.42 -13.72 -1.66
CA LEU A 53 -8.84 -13.77 -0.31
C LEU A 53 -9.57 -14.77 0.58
N ARG A 54 -10.90 -14.79 0.56
CA ARG A 54 -11.70 -15.78 1.30
C ARG A 54 -11.42 -17.22 0.85
N ALA A 55 -11.34 -17.44 -0.47
CA ALA A 55 -11.02 -18.75 -1.00
C ALA A 55 -9.60 -19.20 -0.63
N LEU A 56 -8.62 -18.28 -0.58
CA LEU A 56 -7.27 -18.55 -0.10
C LEU A 56 -7.28 -18.94 1.38
N GLU A 57 -7.93 -18.15 2.23
CA GLU A 57 -8.04 -18.42 3.66
C GLU A 57 -8.66 -19.79 3.94
N ALA A 58 -9.70 -20.16 3.19
CA ALA A 58 -10.38 -21.45 3.36
C ALA A 58 -9.52 -22.66 2.95
N ARG A 59 -8.65 -22.52 1.95
CA ARG A 59 -7.84 -23.65 1.41
C ARG A 59 -6.40 -23.67 1.89
N TYR A 60 -5.89 -22.56 2.42
CA TYR A 60 -4.51 -22.41 2.82
C TYR A 60 -4.39 -22.26 4.34
N SER A 61 -4.28 -23.39 5.02
CA SER A 61 -4.33 -23.47 6.50
C SER A 61 -3.21 -22.73 7.23
N ALA A 62 -2.08 -22.45 6.55
CA ALA A 62 -0.99 -21.67 7.14
C ALA A 62 -1.27 -20.15 7.10
N LEU A 63 -2.30 -19.69 6.38
CA LEU A 63 -2.65 -18.27 6.25
C LEU A 63 -3.60 -17.82 7.35
N THR A 64 -3.24 -16.72 8.00
CA THR A 64 -4.12 -15.93 8.87
C THR A 64 -4.37 -14.58 8.20
N LEU A 65 -5.63 -14.28 7.88
CA LEU A 65 -6.04 -13.04 7.21
C LEU A 65 -6.70 -12.08 8.20
N ASN A 66 -6.17 -10.87 8.33
CA ASN A 66 -6.76 -9.78 9.10
C ASN A 66 -7.04 -8.59 8.19
N ILE A 67 -8.31 -8.32 7.90
CA ILE A 67 -8.75 -7.14 7.15
C ILE A 67 -9.13 -6.05 8.14
N ILE A 68 -8.49 -4.88 7.99
CA ILE A 68 -8.62 -3.75 8.90
C ILE A 68 -9.18 -2.56 8.13
N ALA A 69 -10.44 -2.21 8.41
CA ALA A 69 -11.06 -1.00 7.86
C ALA A 69 -10.60 0.22 8.69
N THR A 70 -10.09 1.25 8.01
CA THR A 70 -9.50 2.42 8.68
C THR A 70 -10.51 3.52 8.98
N ASN A 71 -11.64 3.58 8.25
CA ASN A 71 -12.63 4.65 8.33
C ASN A 71 -14.03 4.16 8.77
N GLU A 72 -14.14 2.97 9.37
CA GLU A 72 -15.43 2.45 9.88
C GLU A 72 -15.68 2.78 11.35
N SER A 73 -14.82 3.55 11.99
CA SER A 73 -14.97 4.03 13.37
C SER A 73 -14.91 5.56 13.41
N GLU A 74 -15.43 6.18 14.47
CA GLU A 74 -15.39 7.64 14.66
C GLU A 74 -13.96 8.20 14.56
N GLU A 75 -12.95 7.41 14.98
CA GLU A 75 -11.54 7.75 14.81
C GLU A 75 -10.91 6.85 13.73
N PRO A 76 -10.12 7.41 12.80
CA PRO A 76 -9.38 6.63 11.82
C PRO A 76 -8.48 5.60 12.48
N ARG A 77 -8.58 4.34 12.04
CA ARG A 77 -7.79 3.23 12.59
C ARG A 77 -6.57 2.94 11.72
N TYR A 78 -5.43 3.42 12.12
CA TYR A 78 -4.15 3.10 11.49
C TYR A 78 -3.52 1.83 12.07
N LEU A 79 -2.40 1.36 11.49
CA LEU A 79 -1.58 0.31 12.07
C LEU A 79 -1.12 0.74 13.47
N ARG A 80 -1.29 -0.14 14.45
CA ARG A 80 -0.90 0.09 15.84
C ARG A 80 0.04 -1.01 16.30
N ASP A 81 0.79 -0.73 17.34
CA ASP A 81 1.73 -1.67 17.95
C ASP A 81 1.06 -2.99 18.35
N ARG A 82 -0.15 -2.92 18.91
CA ARG A 82 -0.97 -4.10 19.25
C ARG A 82 -1.30 -5.01 18.07
N ASP A 83 -1.38 -4.47 16.85
CA ASP A 83 -1.67 -5.28 15.66
C ASP A 83 -0.45 -6.18 15.34
N LEU A 84 0.74 -5.70 15.62
CA LEU A 84 1.98 -6.46 15.50
C LEU A 84 2.19 -7.42 16.68
N GLU A 85 1.74 -7.06 17.90
CA GLU A 85 1.74 -7.94 19.06
C GLU A 85 0.90 -9.19 18.86
N ALA A 86 -0.21 -9.04 18.15
CA ALA A 86 -1.10 -10.15 17.82
C ALA A 86 -0.49 -11.14 16.81
N VAL A 87 0.67 -10.83 16.21
CA VAL A 87 1.36 -11.71 15.25
C VAL A 87 2.33 -12.63 15.98
N PRO A 88 2.05 -13.94 16.11
CA PRO A 88 2.91 -14.86 16.84
C PRO A 88 4.31 -14.94 16.21
N GLY A 89 5.34 -14.88 17.03
CA GLY A 89 6.73 -15.05 16.59
C GLY A 89 7.20 -14.00 15.58
N ILE A 90 6.73 -12.76 15.69
CA ILE A 90 6.98 -11.67 14.72
C ILE A 90 8.47 -11.46 14.44
N LYS A 91 9.35 -11.65 15.44
CA LYS A 91 10.81 -11.45 15.28
C LYS A 91 11.50 -12.46 14.37
N ALA A 92 10.87 -13.62 14.14
CA ALA A 92 11.42 -14.66 13.25
C ALA A 92 10.88 -14.55 11.82
N ARG A 93 10.00 -13.57 11.54
CA ARG A 93 9.31 -13.46 10.27
C ARG A 93 10.08 -12.64 9.25
N GLN A 94 9.96 -13.04 7.99
CA GLN A 94 10.19 -12.11 6.89
C GLN A 94 8.95 -11.23 6.73
N VAL A 95 9.16 -9.93 6.58
CA VAL A 95 8.08 -8.94 6.50
C VAL A 95 8.07 -8.31 5.11
N TYR A 96 6.91 -8.30 4.48
CA TYR A 96 6.70 -7.69 3.17
C TYR A 96 5.70 -6.55 3.30
N LEU A 97 6.13 -5.35 2.92
CA LEU A 97 5.34 -4.13 2.99
C LEU A 97 4.93 -3.68 1.58
N CYS A 98 3.65 -3.40 1.37
CA CYS A 98 3.18 -2.81 0.13
C CYS A 98 1.92 -1.97 0.35
N GLY A 99 1.97 -0.68 0.01
CA GLY A 99 0.84 0.22 0.21
C GLY A 99 1.22 1.69 0.17
N PRO A 100 0.34 2.57 0.64
CA PRO A 100 0.61 4.00 0.74
C PRO A 100 1.84 4.28 1.61
N LYS A 101 2.59 5.33 1.25
CA LYS A 101 3.84 5.71 1.93
C LYS A 101 3.66 5.82 3.45
N GLY A 102 2.63 6.49 3.94
CA GLY A 102 2.39 6.64 5.37
C GLY A 102 2.19 5.33 6.12
N LEU A 103 1.53 4.32 5.52
CA LEU A 103 1.41 2.99 6.10
C LEU A 103 2.77 2.29 6.15
N MET A 104 3.55 2.40 5.08
CA MET A 104 4.85 1.73 4.97
C MET A 104 5.87 2.33 5.94
N ASP A 105 5.92 3.65 6.06
CA ASP A 105 6.80 4.36 7.01
C ASP A 105 6.45 3.99 8.45
N LEU A 106 5.16 4.06 8.81
CA LEU A 106 4.68 3.67 10.14
C LEU A 106 4.96 2.20 10.47
N ALA A 107 4.73 1.30 9.50
CA ALA A 107 5.01 -0.12 9.67
C ALA A 107 6.50 -0.35 9.93
N ARG A 108 7.37 0.29 9.15
CA ARG A 108 8.82 0.18 9.29
C ARG A 108 9.28 0.66 10.67
N ASP A 109 8.80 1.81 11.13
CA ASP A 109 9.11 2.35 12.46
C ASP A 109 8.71 1.40 13.59
N LEU A 110 7.50 0.86 13.53
CA LEU A 110 7.01 -0.08 14.54
C LEU A 110 7.80 -1.39 14.54
N LEU A 111 8.18 -1.90 13.36
CA LEU A 111 8.98 -3.11 13.21
C LEU A 111 10.40 -2.92 13.77
N TYR A 112 11.04 -1.77 13.49
CA TYR A 112 12.35 -1.45 14.06
C TYR A 112 12.33 -1.35 15.58
N ARG A 113 11.32 -0.70 16.16
CA ARG A 113 11.16 -0.63 17.63
C ARG A 113 11.03 -2.02 18.26
N ARG A 114 10.55 -3.01 17.51
CA ARG A 114 10.45 -4.41 17.94
C ARG A 114 11.73 -5.21 17.70
N GLY A 115 12.76 -4.59 17.14
CA GLY A 115 14.07 -5.20 16.88
C GLY A 115 14.08 -6.15 15.68
N ILE A 116 13.19 -5.96 14.70
CA ILE A 116 13.23 -6.70 13.44
C ILE A 116 14.34 -6.08 12.58
N ALA A 117 15.23 -6.93 12.06
CA ALA A 117 16.35 -6.48 11.25
C ALA A 117 15.88 -5.94 9.89
N ASP A 118 16.56 -4.91 9.37
CA ASP A 118 16.25 -4.33 8.06
C ASP A 118 16.33 -5.36 6.92
N SER A 119 17.25 -6.31 7.03
CA SER A 119 17.38 -7.43 6.09
C SER A 119 16.15 -8.34 6.00
N ASP A 120 15.29 -8.32 7.02
CA ASP A 120 14.06 -9.09 7.07
C ASP A 120 12.82 -8.27 6.64
N ILE A 121 12.99 -6.98 6.31
CA ILE A 121 11.92 -6.08 5.88
C ILE A 121 12.07 -5.76 4.40
N HIS A 122 11.14 -6.29 3.59
CA HIS A 122 11.09 -6.09 2.16
C HIS A 122 9.94 -5.15 1.80
N SER A 123 10.22 -4.16 0.95
CA SER A 123 9.21 -3.18 0.54
C SER A 123 9.04 -3.16 -0.97
N THR A 124 7.79 -3.21 -1.42
CA THR A 124 7.44 -2.98 -2.83
C THR A 124 6.75 -1.63 -2.93
N PHE A 125 7.39 -0.72 -3.66
CA PHE A 125 6.84 0.60 -3.92
C PHE A 125 6.11 0.59 -5.26
N PHE A 126 4.89 1.12 -5.28
CA PHE A 126 4.19 1.42 -6.53
C PHE A 126 4.43 2.86 -7.01
N SER A 127 5.06 3.70 -6.21
CA SER A 127 5.54 4.99 -6.67
C SER A 127 6.84 4.77 -7.43
N VAL A 128 6.89 5.23 -8.67
CA VAL A 128 8.18 5.52 -9.31
C VAL A 128 8.87 6.50 -8.35
N PRO A 129 10.09 6.22 -7.84
CA PRO A 129 10.84 7.26 -7.21
C PRO A 129 10.89 8.37 -8.26
N THR A 130 10.29 9.52 -7.97
CA THR A 130 10.63 10.72 -8.71
C THR A 130 12.14 10.84 -8.46
N ALA A 131 12.94 10.47 -9.48
CA ALA A 131 14.35 10.70 -9.45
C ALA A 131 14.54 12.13 -8.94
N ASP A 132 15.62 12.39 -8.21
CA ASP A 132 15.99 13.72 -7.75
C ASP A 132 16.08 14.66 -8.96
N LEU A 133 14.95 14.97 -9.56
CA LEU A 133 14.77 16.07 -10.45
C LEU A 133 14.92 17.28 -9.56
N ASP A 134 15.85 18.15 -9.90
CA ASP A 134 16.11 19.41 -9.20
C ASP A 134 14.77 20.13 -9.00
N ARG A 135 14.14 19.94 -7.85
CA ARG A 135 12.77 20.41 -7.55
C ARG A 135 12.67 21.94 -7.63
N ALA A 136 13.79 22.62 -7.50
CA ALA A 136 13.88 24.08 -7.61
C ALA A 136 13.54 24.64 -9.01
N THR A 137 13.46 23.78 -10.05
CA THR A 137 13.21 24.21 -11.45
C THR A 137 11.87 23.74 -12.01
N LEU A 138 11.06 23.01 -11.23
CA LEU A 138 9.83 22.37 -11.73
C LEU A 138 8.53 23.12 -11.37
N GLY A 139 8.62 24.26 -10.69
CA GLY A 139 7.48 25.13 -10.39
C GLY A 139 6.93 25.79 -11.65
N GLY A 140 5.64 26.10 -11.65
CA GLY A 140 4.98 26.75 -12.78
C GLY A 140 3.48 26.88 -12.57
N GLU A 141 2.79 27.40 -13.58
CA GLU A 141 1.33 27.49 -13.59
C GLU A 141 0.74 26.29 -14.32
N VAL A 142 -0.28 25.69 -13.72
CA VAL A 142 -1.05 24.58 -14.29
C VAL A 142 -2.44 25.09 -14.60
N GLN A 143 -2.81 25.08 -15.88
CA GLN A 143 -4.15 25.44 -16.32
C GLN A 143 -4.98 24.19 -16.63
N PHE A 144 -6.07 24.02 -15.92
CA PHE A 144 -7.06 22.98 -16.18
C PHE A 144 -8.11 23.52 -17.15
N GLU A 145 -7.90 23.36 -18.47
CA GLU A 145 -8.71 23.96 -19.53
C GLU A 145 -10.20 23.67 -19.37
N THR A 146 -10.58 22.40 -19.12
CA THR A 146 -11.97 21.99 -18.98
C THR A 146 -12.67 22.65 -17.79
N SER A 147 -11.94 22.92 -16.73
CA SER A 147 -12.46 23.52 -15.47
C SER A 147 -12.19 25.02 -15.41
N GLN A 148 -11.50 25.58 -16.42
CA GLN A 148 -11.10 27.00 -16.48
C GLN A 148 -10.43 27.47 -15.20
N LEU A 149 -9.58 26.62 -14.61
CA LEU A 149 -8.89 26.87 -13.35
C LEU A 149 -7.39 26.91 -13.57
N GLU A 150 -6.75 27.95 -13.04
CA GLU A 150 -5.30 28.13 -13.09
C GLU A 150 -4.75 28.06 -11.66
N VAL A 151 -3.68 27.27 -11.46
CA VAL A 151 -3.11 26.98 -10.16
C VAL A 151 -1.60 27.00 -10.23
N GLY A 152 -0.98 27.77 -9.34
CA GLY A 152 0.47 27.74 -9.15
C GLY A 152 0.94 26.41 -8.53
N SER A 153 2.06 25.89 -9.00
CA SER A 153 2.71 24.70 -8.46
C SER A 153 4.16 24.99 -8.11
N GLU A 154 4.60 24.55 -6.93
CA GLU A 154 6.00 24.62 -6.52
C GLU A 154 6.84 23.44 -7.07
N GLY A 155 6.22 22.55 -7.84
CA GLY A 155 6.90 21.44 -8.53
C GLY A 155 7.08 20.17 -7.70
N ASP A 156 6.55 20.11 -6.50
CA ASP A 156 6.64 18.98 -5.58
C ASP A 156 5.41 18.07 -5.58
N ALA A 157 4.31 18.52 -6.22
CA ALA A 157 3.05 17.80 -6.30
C ALA A 157 2.78 17.24 -7.69
N THR A 158 2.05 16.13 -7.76
CA THR A 158 1.55 15.58 -9.01
C THR A 158 0.37 16.40 -9.55
N LEU A 159 0.10 16.35 -10.85
CA LEU A 159 -1.07 17.03 -11.45
C LEU A 159 -2.39 16.63 -10.78
N LEU A 160 -2.49 15.38 -10.29
CA LEU A 160 -3.65 14.91 -9.55
C LEU A 160 -3.80 15.63 -8.21
N GLU A 161 -2.71 15.75 -7.46
CA GLU A 161 -2.68 16.43 -6.16
C GLU A 161 -2.96 17.94 -6.32
N ILE A 162 -2.40 18.57 -7.34
CA ILE A 162 -2.69 19.98 -7.66
C ILE A 162 -4.17 20.18 -7.97
N ALA A 163 -4.76 19.28 -8.78
CA ALA A 163 -6.18 19.34 -9.11
C ALA A 163 -7.07 19.18 -7.86
N GLU A 164 -6.75 18.24 -6.99
CA GLU A 164 -7.49 18.00 -5.74
C GLU A 164 -7.35 19.16 -4.76
N ALA A 165 -6.15 19.72 -4.59
CA ALA A 165 -5.90 20.90 -3.76
C ALA A 165 -6.67 22.13 -4.27
N ALA A 166 -6.89 22.22 -5.58
CA ALA A 166 -7.70 23.25 -6.21
C ALA A 166 -9.23 22.99 -6.17
N GLY A 167 -9.66 21.95 -5.47
CA GLY A 167 -11.07 21.60 -5.30
C GLY A 167 -11.68 20.80 -6.45
N LEU A 168 -10.90 20.37 -7.43
CA LEU A 168 -11.36 19.47 -8.47
C LEU A 168 -11.43 18.03 -7.96
N THR A 169 -12.34 17.23 -8.52
CA THR A 169 -12.53 15.82 -8.17
C THR A 169 -12.29 14.93 -9.38
N PRO A 170 -11.05 14.83 -9.91
CA PRO A 170 -10.78 14.00 -11.07
C PRO A 170 -10.94 12.53 -10.72
N ARG A 171 -11.40 11.73 -11.68
CA ARG A 171 -11.44 10.28 -11.51
C ARG A 171 -10.00 9.77 -11.34
N HIS A 172 -9.78 9.00 -10.31
CA HIS A 172 -8.49 8.39 -10.06
C HIS A 172 -8.65 6.97 -9.49
N GLY A 173 -7.60 6.17 -9.64
CA GLY A 173 -7.52 4.82 -9.07
C GLY A 173 -6.26 4.66 -8.24
N CYS A 174 -5.18 4.18 -8.87
CA CYS A 174 -3.94 3.81 -8.17
C CYS A 174 -3.10 4.99 -7.65
N ARG A 175 -3.30 6.21 -8.14
CA ARG A 175 -2.49 7.44 -7.87
C ARG A 175 -1.01 7.32 -8.25
N MET A 176 -0.65 6.36 -9.12
CA MET A 176 0.72 5.98 -9.46
C MET A 176 0.98 6.00 -10.97
N GLY A 177 0.04 6.51 -11.76
CA GLY A 177 0.17 6.56 -13.21
C GLY A 177 0.00 5.21 -13.95
N ILE A 178 -0.27 4.10 -13.23
CA ILE A 178 -0.30 2.75 -13.83
C ILE A 178 -1.69 2.38 -14.35
N CYS A 179 -2.77 2.77 -13.65
CA CYS A 179 -4.13 2.39 -14.04
C CYS A 179 -4.74 3.28 -15.12
N HIS A 180 -4.09 4.38 -15.47
CA HIS A 180 -4.49 5.37 -16.48
C HIS A 180 -5.87 6.03 -16.27
N GLN A 181 -6.50 5.85 -15.10
CA GLN A 181 -7.84 6.44 -14.83
C GLN A 181 -7.81 7.96 -14.70
N CYS A 182 -6.67 8.54 -14.27
CA CYS A 182 -6.48 9.98 -14.17
C CYS A 182 -5.68 10.56 -15.35
N SER A 183 -5.65 9.87 -16.51
CA SER A 183 -4.94 10.36 -17.68
C SER A 183 -5.55 11.67 -18.16
N CYS A 184 -4.68 12.65 -18.46
CA CYS A 184 -5.04 13.91 -19.07
C CYS A 184 -4.15 14.16 -20.30
N ARG A 185 -4.59 15.06 -21.18
CA ARG A 185 -3.80 15.49 -22.33
C ARG A 185 -3.05 16.77 -21.94
N LYS A 186 -1.74 16.78 -22.14
CA LYS A 186 -0.96 18.01 -22.08
C LYS A 186 -1.09 18.73 -23.42
N THR A 187 -1.42 20.02 -23.42
CA THR A 187 -1.62 20.85 -24.62
C THR A 187 -0.46 21.79 -24.90
N THR A 188 0.37 22.09 -23.90
CA THR A 188 1.55 22.97 -24.01
C THR A 188 2.76 22.33 -23.29
#